data_0782b500cc7f6b9038a29ae56c6dc8a5
#
_entry.id   0782b500cc7f6b9038a29ae56c6dc8a5
#
_cell.length_a   1.000
_cell.length_b   1.000
_cell.length_c   1.000
_cell.angle_alpha   90.00
_cell.angle_beta   90.00
_cell.angle_gamma   90.00
#
_symmetry.space_group_name_H-M   'P 1'
#
loop_
_entity.id
_entity.type
_entity.pdbx_description
1 polymer ?
#
loop_
_entity_poly.entity_id
_entity_poly.type
_entity_poly.pdbx_seq_one_letter_code
_entity_poly.pdbx_strand_id
1 'polypeptide(L)'
;MKNQSKTSSISQNTNVLEALNDVLKLRRERFWTITLMLIVIFATTLYGTLRNPFINTFSKIGNYFGYRVLYIIWAITVSICIHISSILLFKLTDYSKKMGSLGLLFASFFLIVTAIIPSIKEQLPFWHILHKWTTFFYVMSMITALHPFFVWLGRKIPRLKVLLRNWQLFILIGSITSLLIQGQTGIFELWFFWGLGTLMIYLFWILFTEKIEEAEQHEHIAEKEKNRS
;
A
#
# COMPACT_ATOMS: atom_id res chain seq x y z
N MET A 1 44.12 -25.12 25.82
CA MET A 1 43.94 -24.39 24.57
C MET A 1 42.86 -24.96 23.61
N LYS A 2 42.35 -26.19 23.81
CA LYS A 2 41.36 -26.81 22.88
C LYS A 2 39.90 -26.33 23.01
N ASN A 3 39.52 -25.63 24.08
CA ASN A 3 38.11 -25.21 24.29
C ASN A 3 37.76 -23.83 23.66
N GLN A 4 38.72 -22.98 23.37
CA GLN A 4 38.46 -21.68 22.76
C GLN A 4 38.11 -21.75 21.26
N SER A 5 38.68 -22.72 20.52
CA SER A 5 38.40 -22.88 19.09
C SER A 5 36.97 -23.41 18.81
N LYS A 6 36.42 -24.20 19.73
CA LYS A 6 35.08 -24.80 19.58
C LYS A 6 33.96 -23.75 19.83
N THR A 7 34.20 -22.77 20.72
CA THR A 7 33.23 -21.71 21.03
C THR A 7 33.16 -20.67 19.91
N SER A 8 34.28 -20.38 19.27
CA SER A 8 34.33 -19.42 18.14
C SER A 8 33.62 -19.98 16.90
N SER A 9 33.76 -21.26 16.58
CA SER A 9 33.11 -21.87 15.43
C SER A 9 31.59 -22.00 15.59
N ILE A 10 31.10 -22.18 16.81
CA ILE A 10 29.64 -22.21 17.10
C ILE A 10 29.05 -20.82 16.95
N SER A 11 29.69 -19.77 17.47
CA SER A 11 29.22 -18.38 17.35
C SER A 11 29.20 -17.91 15.89
N GLN A 12 30.19 -18.26 15.08
CA GLN A 12 30.22 -17.91 13.66
C GLN A 12 29.13 -18.59 12.84
N ASN A 13 28.83 -19.87 13.10
CA ASN A 13 27.75 -20.58 12.43
C ASN A 13 26.37 -19.97 12.77
N THR A 14 26.19 -19.48 14.00
CA THR A 14 24.95 -18.80 14.42
C THR A 14 24.74 -17.49 13.62
N ASN A 15 25.78 -16.69 13.45
CA ASN A 15 25.71 -15.42 12.73
C ASN A 15 25.35 -15.60 11.24
N VAL A 16 25.93 -16.61 10.57
CA VAL A 16 25.59 -16.93 9.16
C VAL A 16 24.15 -17.40 9.03
N LEU A 17 23.67 -18.22 9.98
CA LEU A 17 22.29 -18.71 9.97
C LEU A 17 21.27 -17.59 10.21
N GLU A 18 21.58 -16.63 11.09
CA GLU A 18 20.76 -15.44 11.34
C GLU A 18 20.69 -14.56 10.10
N ALA A 19 21.81 -14.25 9.44
CA ALA A 19 21.85 -13.46 8.21
C ALA A 19 21.02 -14.11 7.08
N LEU A 20 21.16 -15.41 6.88
CA LEU A 20 20.35 -16.15 5.89
C LEU A 20 18.85 -16.08 6.19
N ASN A 21 18.46 -16.23 7.46
CA ASN A 21 17.07 -16.13 7.88
C ASN A 21 16.51 -14.73 7.63
N ASP A 22 17.29 -13.68 7.82
CA ASP A 22 16.88 -12.29 7.56
C ASP A 22 16.66 -12.05 6.06
N VAL A 23 17.55 -12.53 5.18
CA VAL A 23 17.37 -12.47 3.71
C VAL A 23 16.09 -13.18 3.29
N LEU A 24 15.85 -14.40 3.78
CA LEU A 24 14.66 -15.19 3.46
C LEU A 24 13.38 -14.48 3.94
N LYS A 25 13.41 -13.88 5.12
CA LYS A 25 12.31 -13.09 5.67
C LYS A 25 12.00 -11.87 4.80
N LEU A 26 13.01 -11.10 4.40
CA LEU A 26 12.86 -9.93 3.52
C LEU A 26 12.29 -10.32 2.16
N ARG A 27 12.77 -11.41 1.54
CA ARG A 27 12.23 -11.92 0.27
C ARG A 27 10.77 -12.32 0.39
N ARG A 28 10.37 -12.98 1.48
CA ARG A 28 9.00 -13.37 1.77
C ARG A 28 8.10 -12.13 1.99
N GLU A 29 8.56 -11.15 2.76
CA GLU A 29 7.82 -9.91 3.00
C GLU A 29 7.63 -9.11 1.70
N ARG A 30 8.65 -9.03 0.84
CA ARG A 30 8.54 -8.43 -0.51
C ARG A 30 7.46 -9.12 -1.34
N PHE A 31 7.49 -10.44 -1.40
CA PHE A 31 6.50 -11.22 -2.16
C PHE A 31 5.07 -10.91 -1.68
N TRP A 32 4.82 -10.97 -0.39
CA TRP A 32 3.48 -10.74 0.17
C TRP A 32 3.00 -9.31 -0.04
N THR A 33 3.84 -8.30 0.15
CA THR A 33 3.44 -6.89 -0.04
C THR A 33 3.11 -6.57 -1.49
N ILE A 34 3.89 -7.07 -2.44
CA ILE A 34 3.59 -6.93 -3.87
C ILE A 34 2.28 -7.66 -4.22
N THR A 35 2.09 -8.88 -3.72
CA THR A 35 0.86 -9.66 -3.93
C THR A 35 -0.37 -8.93 -3.40
N LEU A 36 -0.31 -8.32 -2.20
CA LEU A 36 -1.41 -7.53 -1.66
C LEU A 36 -1.77 -6.35 -2.56
N MET A 37 -0.79 -5.66 -3.12
CA MET A 37 -1.05 -4.53 -4.05
C MET A 37 -1.59 -5.00 -5.40
N LEU A 38 -1.14 -6.15 -5.90
CA LEU A 38 -1.72 -6.77 -7.09
C LEU A 38 -3.19 -7.16 -6.86
N ILE A 39 -3.53 -7.65 -5.66
CA ILE A 39 -4.93 -7.91 -5.28
C ILE A 39 -5.74 -6.62 -5.30
N VAL A 40 -5.20 -5.49 -4.80
CA VAL A 40 -5.89 -4.19 -4.87
C VAL A 40 -6.19 -3.79 -6.31
N ILE A 41 -5.19 -3.85 -7.19
CA ILE A 41 -5.35 -3.49 -8.61
C ILE A 41 -6.36 -4.43 -9.29
N PHE A 42 -6.22 -5.74 -9.09
CA PHE A 42 -7.10 -6.74 -9.69
C PHE A 42 -8.55 -6.62 -9.20
N ALA A 43 -8.76 -6.57 -7.88
CA ALA A 43 -10.10 -6.43 -7.29
C ALA A 43 -10.79 -5.14 -7.73
N THR A 44 -10.02 -4.03 -7.79
CA THR A 44 -10.53 -2.73 -8.23
C THR A 44 -10.92 -2.75 -9.70
N THR A 45 -10.10 -3.38 -10.55
CA THR A 45 -10.41 -3.54 -11.98
C THR A 45 -11.63 -4.41 -12.18
N LEU A 46 -11.64 -5.59 -11.55
CA LEU A 46 -12.73 -6.54 -11.67
C LEU A 46 -14.08 -5.91 -11.25
N TYR A 47 -14.09 -5.22 -10.11
CA TYR A 47 -15.30 -4.56 -9.63
C TYR A 47 -15.68 -3.35 -10.50
N GLY A 48 -14.74 -2.49 -10.84
CA GLY A 48 -14.99 -1.27 -11.61
C GLY A 48 -15.45 -1.53 -13.04
N THR A 49 -15.12 -2.68 -13.62
CA THR A 49 -15.51 -3.07 -14.98
C THR A 49 -16.79 -3.92 -15.05
N LEU A 50 -17.44 -4.21 -13.92
CA LEU A 50 -18.76 -4.87 -13.92
C LEU A 50 -19.82 -4.06 -14.70
N ARG A 51 -19.63 -2.75 -14.79
CA ARG A 51 -20.41 -1.82 -15.62
C ARG A 51 -19.46 -0.83 -16.27
N ASN A 52 -19.94 -0.12 -17.29
CA ASN A 52 -19.10 0.88 -17.96
C ASN A 52 -18.58 1.93 -16.97
N PRO A 53 -17.27 1.98 -16.69
CA PRO A 53 -16.68 2.87 -15.69
C PRO A 53 -16.68 4.35 -16.11
N PHE A 54 -16.89 4.65 -17.39
CA PHE A 54 -17.01 6.03 -17.87
C PHE A 54 -18.34 6.69 -17.50
N ILE A 55 -19.34 5.91 -17.08
CA ILE A 55 -20.67 6.39 -16.77
C ILE A 55 -21.05 6.13 -15.31
N ASN A 56 -20.50 5.08 -14.70
CA ASN A 56 -20.92 4.56 -13.40
C ASN A 56 -19.79 4.61 -12.40
N THR A 57 -20.02 5.23 -11.24
CA THR A 57 -19.14 5.15 -10.06
C THR A 57 -19.24 3.76 -9.41
N PHE A 58 -18.27 3.39 -8.60
CA PHE A 58 -18.30 2.15 -7.83
C PHE A 58 -19.53 2.08 -6.92
N SER A 59 -19.87 3.18 -6.26
CA SER A 59 -21.07 3.26 -5.42
C SER A 59 -22.35 3.08 -6.24
N LYS A 60 -22.41 3.60 -7.47
CA LYS A 60 -23.55 3.41 -8.38
C LYS A 60 -23.65 1.96 -8.82
N ILE A 61 -22.52 1.30 -9.16
CA ILE A 61 -22.49 -0.13 -9.49
C ILE A 61 -23.07 -0.95 -8.34
N GLY A 62 -22.67 -0.68 -7.11
CA GLY A 62 -23.17 -1.39 -5.94
C GLY A 62 -24.65 -1.14 -5.67
N ASN A 63 -25.09 0.11 -5.67
CA ASN A 63 -26.42 0.47 -5.14
C ASN A 63 -27.54 0.39 -6.17
N TYR A 64 -27.28 0.68 -7.47
CA TYR A 64 -28.32 0.72 -8.50
C TYR A 64 -28.38 -0.56 -9.36
N PHE A 65 -27.29 -1.33 -9.43
CA PHE A 65 -27.23 -2.53 -10.28
C PHE A 65 -27.22 -3.84 -9.50
N GLY A 66 -27.49 -3.80 -8.18
CA GLY A 66 -27.62 -5.00 -7.36
C GLY A 66 -26.31 -5.64 -6.91
N TYR A 67 -25.15 -5.00 -7.15
CA TYR A 67 -23.83 -5.52 -6.77
C TYR A 67 -23.36 -5.07 -5.39
N ARG A 68 -24.30 -4.77 -4.48
CA ARG A 68 -23.98 -4.19 -3.17
C ARG A 68 -23.05 -5.05 -2.32
N VAL A 69 -23.30 -6.35 -2.28
CA VAL A 69 -22.45 -7.29 -1.53
C VAL A 69 -21.04 -7.30 -2.09
N LEU A 70 -20.88 -7.32 -3.42
CA LEU A 70 -19.58 -7.26 -4.07
C LEU A 70 -18.85 -5.91 -3.79
N TYR A 71 -19.60 -4.81 -3.71
CA TYR A 71 -19.05 -3.49 -3.34
C TYR A 71 -18.46 -3.50 -1.92
N ILE A 72 -19.18 -4.08 -0.97
CA ILE A 72 -18.71 -4.19 0.42
C ILE A 72 -17.49 -5.13 0.50
N ILE A 73 -17.53 -6.27 -0.17
CA ILE A 73 -16.39 -7.21 -0.21
C ILE A 73 -15.15 -6.53 -0.83
N TRP A 74 -15.32 -5.82 -1.96
CA TRP A 74 -14.26 -5.04 -2.59
C TRP A 74 -13.66 -4.02 -1.62
N ALA A 75 -14.49 -3.22 -0.95
CA ALA A 75 -14.03 -2.18 -0.04
C ALA A 75 -13.26 -2.75 1.16
N ILE A 76 -13.73 -3.85 1.75
CA ILE A 76 -13.05 -4.54 2.86
C ILE A 76 -11.70 -5.08 2.37
N THR A 77 -11.68 -5.79 1.25
CA THR A 77 -10.46 -6.39 0.69
C THR A 77 -9.41 -5.31 0.39
N VAL A 78 -9.80 -4.28 -0.35
CA VAL A 78 -8.90 -3.19 -0.74
C VAL A 78 -8.41 -2.42 0.48
N SER A 79 -9.30 -2.14 1.43
CA SER A 79 -8.97 -1.45 2.69
C SER A 79 -7.91 -2.22 3.49
N ILE A 80 -8.11 -3.51 3.71
CA ILE A 80 -7.16 -4.38 4.44
C ILE A 80 -5.83 -4.46 3.72
N CYS A 81 -5.83 -4.70 2.41
CA CYS A 81 -4.61 -4.81 1.62
C CYS A 81 -3.78 -3.53 1.65
N ILE A 82 -4.40 -2.35 1.44
CA ILE A 82 -3.71 -1.05 1.49
C ILE A 82 -3.19 -0.79 2.91
N HIS A 83 -4.00 -1.06 3.94
CA HIS A 83 -3.61 -0.84 5.34
C HIS A 83 -2.36 -1.65 5.70
N ILE A 84 -2.41 -2.97 5.50
CA ILE A 84 -1.28 -3.88 5.81
C ILE A 84 -0.04 -3.46 5.04
N SER A 85 -0.16 -3.24 3.73
CA SER A 85 0.99 -2.85 2.89
C SER A 85 1.59 -1.51 3.32
N SER A 86 0.76 -0.51 3.64
CA SER A 86 1.27 0.79 4.10
C SER A 86 1.99 0.68 5.44
N ILE A 87 1.48 -0.11 6.40
CA ILE A 87 2.16 -0.36 7.68
C ILE A 87 3.48 -1.09 7.48
N LEU A 88 3.52 -2.08 6.57
CA LEU A 88 4.76 -2.77 6.25
C LEU A 88 5.78 -1.84 5.59
N LEU A 89 5.33 -0.92 4.71
CA LEU A 89 6.19 0.09 4.13
C LEU A 89 6.74 1.07 5.18
N PHE A 90 5.92 1.48 6.15
CA PHE A 90 6.36 2.32 7.26
C PHE A 90 7.43 1.61 8.10
N LYS A 91 7.23 0.33 8.41
CA LYS A 91 8.21 -0.49 9.14
C LYS A 91 9.51 -0.67 8.35
N LEU A 92 9.41 -0.99 7.06
CA LEU A 92 10.56 -1.19 6.17
C LEU A 92 11.47 0.04 6.11
N THR A 93 10.88 1.23 6.20
CA THR A 93 11.58 2.52 6.09
C THR A 93 11.88 3.18 7.44
N ASP A 94 11.49 2.57 8.57
CA ASP A 94 11.59 3.11 9.93
C ASP A 94 10.80 4.41 10.14
N TYR A 95 9.67 4.54 9.43
CA TYR A 95 8.78 5.68 9.60
C TYR A 95 7.90 5.53 10.84
N SER A 96 8.24 6.26 11.93
CA SER A 96 7.63 6.08 13.26
C SER A 96 6.55 7.10 13.61
N LYS A 97 6.07 7.93 12.66
CA LYS A 97 5.07 8.95 12.97
C LYS A 97 3.68 8.34 13.21
N LYS A 98 3.19 8.45 14.44
CA LYS A 98 1.86 7.97 14.87
C LYS A 98 0.70 8.47 13.98
N MET A 99 0.80 9.72 13.48
CA MET A 99 -0.21 10.31 12.58
C MET A 99 -0.39 9.52 11.27
N GLY A 100 0.70 8.96 10.71
CA GLY A 100 0.60 8.11 9.51
C GLY A 100 -0.25 6.86 9.75
N SER A 101 0.05 6.12 10.82
CA SER A 101 -0.69 4.90 11.17
C SER A 101 -2.15 5.18 11.56
N LEU A 102 -2.38 6.27 12.30
CA LEU A 102 -3.75 6.68 12.66
C LEU A 102 -4.55 7.11 11.44
N GLY A 103 -3.94 7.88 10.52
CA GLY A 103 -4.57 8.27 9.26
C GLY A 103 -4.95 7.05 8.40
N LEU A 104 -4.08 6.02 8.33
CA LEU A 104 -4.39 4.77 7.63
C LEU A 104 -5.56 4.01 8.28
N LEU A 105 -5.62 4.00 9.61
CA LEU A 105 -6.73 3.36 10.33
C LEU A 105 -8.07 4.04 9.99
N PHE A 106 -8.11 5.38 10.05
CA PHE A 106 -9.30 6.14 9.68
C PHE A 106 -9.66 5.97 8.20
N ALA A 107 -8.67 5.98 7.30
CA ALA A 107 -8.92 5.72 5.88
C ALA A 107 -9.55 4.35 5.66
N SER A 108 -9.01 3.31 6.29
CA SER A 108 -9.57 1.95 6.23
C SER A 108 -11.00 1.90 6.75
N PHE A 109 -11.26 2.50 7.89
CA PHE A 109 -12.58 2.60 8.48
C PHE A 109 -13.57 3.32 7.56
N PHE A 110 -13.21 4.52 7.06
CA PHE A 110 -14.11 5.29 6.22
C PHE A 110 -14.37 4.64 4.85
N LEU A 111 -13.42 3.92 4.25
CA LEU A 111 -13.66 3.19 3.01
C LEU A 111 -14.73 2.10 3.20
N ILE A 112 -14.63 1.33 4.29
CA ILE A 112 -15.59 0.27 4.61
C ILE A 112 -16.97 0.88 4.93
N VAL A 113 -17.01 1.93 5.76
CA VAL A 113 -18.26 2.62 6.11
C VAL A 113 -18.92 3.22 4.86
N THR A 114 -18.14 3.80 3.95
CA THR A 114 -18.63 4.32 2.67
C THR A 114 -19.33 3.22 1.85
N ALA A 115 -18.77 2.01 1.80
CA ALA A 115 -19.39 0.90 1.08
C ALA A 115 -20.66 0.37 1.76
N ILE A 116 -20.72 0.43 3.09
CA ILE A 116 -21.90 -0.01 3.87
C ILE A 116 -23.05 1.00 3.73
N ILE A 117 -22.77 2.31 3.64
CA ILE A 117 -23.81 3.34 3.52
C ILE A 117 -24.42 3.32 2.11
N PRO A 118 -25.75 3.22 1.97
CA PRO A 118 -26.40 3.26 0.66
C PRO A 118 -26.29 4.66 0.03
N SER A 119 -26.05 4.68 -1.30
CA SER A 119 -25.93 5.94 -2.07
C SER A 119 -27.00 5.99 -3.17
N ILE A 120 -28.28 6.00 -2.75
CA ILE A 120 -29.45 6.10 -3.64
C ILE A 120 -30.13 7.44 -3.37
N LYS A 121 -29.82 8.44 -4.21
CA LYS A 121 -30.23 9.84 -3.97
C LYS A 121 -31.74 10.00 -3.88
N GLU A 122 -32.48 9.32 -4.77
CA GLU A 122 -33.92 9.47 -4.92
C GLU A 122 -34.73 8.86 -3.77
N GLN A 123 -34.22 7.75 -3.20
CA GLN A 123 -34.92 7.01 -2.15
C GLN A 123 -34.39 7.32 -0.75
N LEU A 124 -33.10 7.62 -0.64
CA LEU A 124 -32.40 7.74 0.63
C LEU A 124 -31.47 8.99 0.65
N PRO A 125 -32.02 10.23 0.52
CA PRO A 125 -31.23 11.44 0.34
C PRO A 125 -30.26 11.71 1.50
N PHE A 126 -30.66 11.45 2.75
CA PHE A 126 -29.81 11.59 3.92
C PHE A 126 -28.59 10.64 3.87
N TRP A 127 -28.81 9.37 3.56
CA TRP A 127 -27.74 8.38 3.43
C TRP A 127 -26.80 8.69 2.28
N HIS A 128 -27.32 9.22 1.18
CA HIS A 128 -26.50 9.67 0.06
C HIS A 128 -25.57 10.83 0.45
N ILE A 129 -26.02 11.78 1.26
CA ILE A 129 -25.17 12.87 1.78
C ILE A 129 -24.11 12.28 2.72
N LEU A 130 -24.50 11.40 3.63
CA LEU A 130 -23.57 10.73 4.56
C LEU A 130 -22.50 9.93 3.82
N HIS A 131 -22.87 9.19 2.77
CA HIS A 131 -21.94 8.47 1.88
C HIS A 131 -20.89 9.43 1.26
N LYS A 132 -21.29 10.61 0.81
CA LYS A 132 -20.36 11.61 0.27
C LYS A 132 -19.39 12.10 1.34
N TRP A 133 -19.86 12.36 2.54
CA TRP A 133 -19.00 12.78 3.66
C TRP A 133 -18.02 11.70 4.07
N THR A 134 -18.44 10.45 4.15
CA THR A 134 -17.54 9.34 4.48
C THR A 134 -16.49 9.11 3.40
N THR A 135 -16.85 9.27 2.12
CA THR A 135 -15.89 9.25 0.99
C THR A 135 -14.88 10.39 1.12
N PHE A 136 -15.33 11.61 1.43
CA PHE A 136 -14.44 12.75 1.67
C PHE A 136 -13.46 12.48 2.82
N PHE A 137 -13.94 11.98 3.96
CA PHE A 137 -13.08 11.63 5.10
C PHE A 137 -12.10 10.51 4.78
N TYR A 138 -12.48 9.54 3.96
CA TYR A 138 -11.57 8.53 3.43
C TYR A 138 -10.39 9.17 2.69
N VAL A 139 -10.68 10.03 1.72
CA VAL A 139 -9.66 10.70 0.91
C VAL A 139 -8.75 11.58 1.78
N MET A 140 -9.32 12.38 2.67
CA MET A 140 -8.55 13.24 3.57
C MET A 140 -7.65 12.43 4.51
N SER A 141 -8.14 11.31 5.05
CA SER A 141 -7.37 10.41 5.90
C SER A 141 -6.21 9.77 5.13
N MET A 142 -6.43 9.34 3.88
CA MET A 142 -5.37 8.81 3.02
C MET A 142 -4.29 9.84 2.72
N ILE A 143 -4.67 11.07 2.38
CA ILE A 143 -3.73 12.17 2.13
C ILE A 143 -2.91 12.46 3.40
N THR A 144 -3.58 12.57 4.55
CA THR A 144 -2.91 12.84 5.85
C THR A 144 -1.95 11.73 6.24
N ALA A 145 -2.24 10.49 5.88
CA ALA A 145 -1.37 9.34 6.15
C ALA A 145 -0.17 9.28 5.20
N LEU A 146 -0.41 9.33 3.89
CA LEU A 146 0.59 8.99 2.88
C LEU A 146 1.42 10.19 2.41
N HIS A 147 0.85 11.39 2.30
CA HIS A 147 1.60 12.55 1.81
C HIS A 147 2.79 12.92 2.72
N PRO A 148 2.64 13.04 4.06
CA PRO A 148 3.78 13.29 4.94
C PRO A 148 4.84 12.17 4.90
N PHE A 149 4.40 10.93 4.74
CA PHE A 149 5.30 9.80 4.57
C PHE A 149 6.13 9.91 3.28
N PHE A 150 5.50 10.19 2.14
CA PHE A 150 6.22 10.34 0.87
C PHE A 150 7.19 11.53 0.88
N VAL A 151 6.81 12.65 1.50
CA VAL A 151 7.71 13.80 1.69
C VAL A 151 8.90 13.42 2.55
N TRP A 152 8.68 12.70 3.65
CA TRP A 152 9.75 12.22 4.53
C TRP A 152 10.64 11.21 3.82
N LEU A 153 10.08 10.24 3.10
CA LEU A 153 10.83 9.24 2.34
C LEU A 153 11.71 9.89 1.26
N GLY A 154 11.18 10.90 0.54
CA GLY A 154 11.95 11.64 -0.44
C GLY A 154 13.08 12.51 0.17
N ARG A 155 13.01 12.85 1.47
CA ARG A 155 14.11 13.47 2.21
C ARG A 155 15.13 12.44 2.68
N LYS A 156 14.68 11.27 3.13
CA LYS A 156 15.55 10.16 3.57
C LYS A 156 16.32 9.55 2.39
N ILE A 157 15.64 9.41 1.22
CA ILE A 157 16.22 8.83 -0.01
C ILE A 157 16.08 9.86 -1.14
N PRO A 158 17.06 10.77 -1.36
CA PRO A 158 16.93 11.90 -2.29
C PRO A 158 16.62 11.48 -3.75
N ARG A 159 17.10 10.34 -4.19
CA ARG A 159 16.81 9.79 -5.55
C ARG A 159 15.33 9.50 -5.79
N LEU A 160 14.55 9.17 -4.74
CA LEU A 160 13.12 8.95 -4.83
C LEU A 160 12.30 10.24 -4.78
N LYS A 161 12.87 11.38 -4.37
CA LYS A 161 12.15 12.63 -4.16
C LYS A 161 11.38 13.11 -5.39
N VAL A 162 12.03 13.15 -6.55
CA VAL A 162 11.43 13.61 -7.79
C VAL A 162 10.36 12.64 -8.26
N LEU A 163 10.63 11.34 -8.18
CA LEU A 163 9.67 10.28 -8.53
C LEU A 163 8.40 10.39 -7.67
N LEU A 164 8.55 10.41 -6.34
CA LEU A 164 7.42 10.47 -5.41
C LEU A 164 6.56 11.71 -5.63
N ARG A 165 7.20 12.86 -5.84
CA ARG A 165 6.48 14.10 -6.15
C ARG A 165 5.72 14.01 -7.46
N ASN A 166 6.38 13.56 -8.53
CA ASN A 166 5.76 13.47 -9.85
C ASN A 166 4.64 12.43 -9.87
N TRP A 167 4.78 11.32 -9.14
CA TRP A 167 3.74 10.31 -9.04
C TRP A 167 2.51 10.80 -8.27
N GLN A 168 2.71 11.52 -7.16
CA GLN A 168 1.60 12.16 -6.44
C GLN A 168 0.87 13.16 -7.33
N LEU A 169 1.60 13.99 -8.10
CA LEU A 169 1.01 14.90 -9.07
C LEU A 169 0.26 14.16 -10.17
N PHE A 170 0.80 13.06 -10.67
CA PHE A 170 0.15 12.22 -11.68
C PHE A 170 -1.19 11.66 -11.19
N ILE A 171 -1.22 11.11 -9.96
CA ILE A 171 -2.46 10.63 -9.35
C ILE A 171 -3.45 11.80 -9.17
N LEU A 172 -3.00 12.92 -8.62
CA LEU A 172 -3.84 14.08 -8.34
C LEU A 172 -4.39 14.71 -9.63
N ILE A 173 -3.54 15.01 -10.59
CA ILE A 173 -3.93 15.63 -11.87
C ILE A 173 -4.87 14.70 -12.63
N GLY A 174 -4.57 13.41 -12.75
CA GLY A 174 -5.44 12.45 -13.43
C GLY A 174 -6.79 12.30 -12.75
N SER A 175 -6.82 12.32 -11.40
CA SER A 175 -8.06 12.30 -10.63
C SER A 175 -8.90 13.58 -10.86
N ILE A 176 -8.29 14.77 -10.80
CA ILE A 176 -8.96 16.04 -11.03
C ILE A 176 -9.45 16.13 -12.49
N THR A 177 -8.61 15.77 -13.45
CA THR A 177 -8.95 15.79 -14.87
C THR A 177 -10.14 14.87 -15.17
N SER A 178 -10.13 13.65 -14.64
CA SER A 178 -11.25 12.72 -14.78
C SER A 178 -12.54 13.31 -14.20
N LEU A 179 -12.45 13.92 -13.01
CA LEU A 179 -13.60 14.56 -12.37
C LEU A 179 -14.16 15.75 -13.17
N LEU A 180 -13.30 16.59 -13.76
CA LEU A 180 -13.69 17.77 -14.52
C LEU A 180 -14.28 17.41 -15.89
N ILE A 181 -13.73 16.40 -16.58
CA ILE A 181 -14.15 16.03 -17.94
C ILE A 181 -15.38 15.14 -17.92
N GLN A 182 -15.43 14.16 -17.03
CA GLN A 182 -16.45 13.11 -17.01
C GLN A 182 -17.40 13.18 -15.81
N GLY A 183 -17.13 14.10 -14.87
CA GLY A 183 -17.82 14.13 -13.59
C GLY A 183 -17.44 12.97 -12.66
N GLN A 184 -18.31 12.65 -11.71
CA GLN A 184 -18.09 11.52 -10.81
C GLN A 184 -18.33 10.19 -11.55
N THR A 185 -17.26 9.55 -12.00
CA THR A 185 -17.27 8.28 -12.73
C THR A 185 -16.32 7.27 -12.09
N GLY A 186 -16.45 6.00 -12.45
CA GLY A 186 -15.58 4.92 -11.99
C GLY A 186 -14.14 5.05 -12.48
N ILE A 187 -13.91 5.77 -13.59
CA ILE A 187 -12.55 6.05 -14.09
C ILE A 187 -11.73 6.84 -13.05
N PHE A 188 -12.35 7.82 -12.38
CA PHE A 188 -11.70 8.55 -11.28
C PHE A 188 -11.24 7.59 -10.17
N GLU A 189 -12.11 6.66 -9.77
CA GLU A 189 -11.84 5.68 -8.72
C GLU A 189 -10.78 4.66 -9.17
N LEU A 190 -10.89 4.14 -10.41
CA LEU A 190 -9.88 3.26 -11.02
C LEU A 190 -8.50 3.92 -11.08
N TRP A 191 -8.42 5.15 -11.57
CA TRP A 191 -7.16 5.88 -11.69
C TRP A 191 -6.46 6.05 -10.34
N PHE A 192 -7.23 6.40 -9.30
CA PHE A 192 -6.67 6.58 -7.96
C PHE A 192 -6.07 5.26 -7.41
N PHE A 193 -6.83 4.17 -7.43
CA PHE A 193 -6.36 2.89 -6.89
C PHE A 193 -5.23 2.27 -7.72
N TRP A 194 -5.27 2.40 -9.04
CA TRP A 194 -4.20 1.96 -9.92
C TRP A 194 -2.92 2.77 -9.70
N GLY A 195 -3.03 4.08 -9.66
CA GLY A 195 -1.89 4.96 -9.41
C GLY A 195 -1.25 4.67 -8.06
N LEU A 196 -2.06 4.54 -7.00
CA LEU A 196 -1.55 4.20 -5.67
C LEU A 196 -0.94 2.79 -5.64
N GLY A 197 -1.63 1.78 -6.17
CA GLY A 197 -1.16 0.40 -6.17
C GLY A 197 0.16 0.23 -6.92
N THR A 198 0.28 0.84 -8.09
CA THR A 198 1.52 0.80 -8.90
C THR A 198 2.67 1.50 -8.20
N LEU A 199 2.43 2.68 -7.59
CA LEU A 199 3.46 3.36 -6.80
C LEU A 199 3.95 2.50 -5.63
N MET A 200 3.04 1.87 -4.90
CA MET A 200 3.38 1.01 -3.77
C MET A 200 4.18 -0.22 -4.22
N ILE A 201 3.79 -0.88 -5.32
CA ILE A 201 4.56 -2.01 -5.90
C ILE A 201 5.98 -1.57 -6.23
N TYR A 202 6.13 -0.41 -6.89
CA TYR A 202 7.44 0.12 -7.26
C TYR A 202 8.31 0.41 -6.03
N LEU A 203 7.74 1.04 -5.00
CA LEU A 203 8.46 1.32 -3.75
C LEU A 203 8.87 0.03 -3.03
N PHE A 204 8.00 -0.95 -2.94
CA PHE A 204 8.33 -2.25 -2.36
C PHE A 204 9.45 -2.93 -3.12
N TRP A 205 9.35 -2.93 -4.46
CA TRP A 205 10.40 -3.53 -5.28
C TRP A 205 11.77 -2.94 -4.98
N ILE A 206 11.91 -1.62 -5.04
CA ILE A 206 13.19 -0.95 -4.82
C ILE A 206 13.70 -1.12 -3.38
N LEU A 207 12.87 -0.78 -2.39
CA LEU A 207 13.31 -0.74 -1.01
C LEU A 207 13.64 -2.12 -0.45
N PHE A 208 12.90 -3.16 -0.83
CA PHE A 208 13.24 -4.53 -0.44
C PHE A 208 14.48 -5.04 -1.18
N THR A 209 14.67 -4.69 -2.46
CA THR A 209 15.86 -5.10 -3.21
C THR A 209 17.11 -4.54 -2.54
N GLU A 210 17.13 -3.26 -2.19
CA GLU A 210 18.25 -2.64 -1.48
C GLU A 210 18.54 -3.30 -0.14
N LYS A 211 17.52 -3.55 0.67
CA LYS A 211 17.71 -4.24 1.96
C LYS A 211 18.18 -5.69 1.82
N ILE A 212 17.74 -6.38 0.78
CA ILE A 212 18.21 -7.75 0.48
C ILE A 212 19.68 -7.74 0.08
N GLU A 213 20.08 -6.82 -0.82
CA GLU A 213 21.47 -6.65 -1.25
C GLU A 213 22.39 -6.30 -0.07
N GLU A 214 21.96 -5.40 0.82
CA GLU A 214 22.70 -5.08 2.05
C GLU A 214 22.88 -6.33 2.94
N ALA A 215 21.83 -7.11 3.14
CA ALA A 215 21.87 -8.32 3.96
C ALA A 215 22.76 -9.42 3.34
N GLU A 216 22.72 -9.61 2.02
CA GLU A 216 23.58 -10.56 1.28
C GLU A 216 25.06 -10.14 1.34
N GLN A 217 25.37 -8.84 1.30
CA GLN A 217 26.73 -8.36 1.48
C GLN A 217 27.28 -8.67 2.88
N HIS A 218 26.48 -8.48 3.93
CA HIS A 218 26.86 -8.84 5.29
C HIS A 218 27.11 -10.33 5.46
N GLU A 219 26.27 -11.20 4.86
CA GLU A 219 26.47 -12.65 4.83
C GLU A 219 27.81 -13.02 4.20
N HIS A 220 28.11 -12.45 3.04
CA HIS A 220 29.36 -12.74 2.32
C HIS A 220 30.63 -12.29 3.07
N ILE A 221 30.55 -11.19 3.80
CA ILE A 221 31.66 -10.72 4.65
C ILE A 221 31.87 -11.70 5.81
N ALA A 222 30.80 -12.11 6.50
CA ALA A 222 30.85 -13.04 7.61
C ALA A 222 31.40 -14.42 7.17
N GLU A 223 31.04 -14.90 5.98
CA GLU A 223 31.56 -16.14 5.40
C GLU A 223 33.07 -16.05 5.08
N LYS A 224 33.54 -14.94 4.54
CA LYS A 224 34.96 -14.70 4.27
C LYS A 224 35.80 -14.67 5.55
N GLU A 225 35.29 -14.07 6.61
CA GLU A 225 35.97 -14.04 7.90
C GLU A 225 36.08 -15.45 8.51
N LYS A 226 35.00 -16.25 8.37
CA LYS A 226 35.00 -17.65 8.79
C LYS A 226 36.07 -18.51 8.09
N ASN A 227 36.28 -18.29 6.79
CA ASN A 227 37.24 -19.07 6.01
C ASN A 227 38.71 -18.63 6.23
N ARG A 228 38.95 -17.51 6.93
CA ARG A 228 40.29 -17.01 7.28
C ARG A 228 40.76 -17.40 8.68
N SER A 229 39.86 -17.85 9.53
CA SER A 229 40.14 -18.31 10.93
C SER A 229 40.34 -19.82 10.99
#